data_96992a9929e739a848035fe6803b7b31
#
_entry.id   96992a9929e739a848035fe6803b7b31
#
_cell.length_a   1.000
_cell.length_b   1.000
_cell.length_c   1.000
_cell.angle_alpha   90.00
_cell.angle_beta   90.00
_cell.angle_gamma   90.00
#
_symmetry.space_group_name_H-M   'P 1'
#
loop_
_entity.id
_entity.type
_entity.pdbx_description
1 polymer ?
#
loop_
_entity_poly.entity_id
_entity_poly.type
_entity_poly.pdbx_seq_one_letter_code
_entity_poly.pdbx_strand_id
1 'polypeptide(L)'
;MAFFSARMAILLLALPCLANQAGAAAYGYSYSNIFGFTISNPTGAITVFNNIDVSHTTATLGSRNVIHGGANEIDALQASLGQVLKGENDFAPQGMGNASYARGDAQIISSQIPPFPPGSDSTHVANVAEILLAGTGSADASGRNGSSTAFAVDLVVGQDGATLALQFQAAPFMQLYLDASAATGSFANASTAFTFSIVDEAGQIVFNWAPDGELGSGILGGTEQADDANLNINYAQTPPSSGSLFSYDPTRCGTPTGTGTGTGCGGQFSAISDRLDAGNYTLVLNMINSAQLAVMPVTTELPLPGTLLLLAAGLAALAGLGRLLGPDDGDRA
;
A
#
# COMPACT_ATOMS: atom_id res chain seq x y z
N MET A 1 -58.88 -13.20 41.72
CA MET A 1 -58.45 -12.57 40.48
C MET A 1 -57.23 -11.69 40.72
N ALA A 2 -56.07 -12.28 40.92
CA ALA A 2 -54.83 -11.51 41.11
C ALA A 2 -53.59 -12.41 40.90
N PHE A 3 -53.52 -13.13 39.74
CA PHE A 3 -52.33 -14.01 39.42
C PHE A 3 -51.88 -13.89 37.96
N PHE A 4 -52.24 -12.84 37.25
CA PHE A 4 -51.91 -12.74 35.81
C PHE A 4 -51.01 -11.60 35.37
N SER A 5 -50.46 -10.80 36.29
CA SER A 5 -49.68 -9.59 35.92
C SER A 5 -48.16 -9.70 36.14
N ALA A 6 -47.63 -10.82 36.67
CA ALA A 6 -46.21 -10.94 36.97
C ALA A 6 -45.35 -11.64 35.88
N ARG A 7 -45.95 -12.17 34.81
CA ARG A 7 -45.22 -12.92 33.73
C ARG A 7 -44.86 -12.09 32.50
N MET A 8 -45.31 -10.85 32.38
CA MET A 8 -45.07 -10.06 31.17
C MET A 8 -43.97 -9.01 31.31
N ALA A 9 -43.41 -8.81 32.51
CA ALA A 9 -42.36 -7.81 32.75
C ALA A 9 -40.93 -8.31 32.57
N ILE A 10 -40.70 -9.63 32.35
CA ILE A 10 -39.34 -10.21 32.28
C ILE A 10 -38.83 -10.37 30.84
N LEU A 11 -39.69 -10.21 29.82
CA LEU A 11 -39.33 -10.40 28.42
C LEU A 11 -38.79 -9.16 27.69
N LEU A 12 -38.80 -7.99 28.33
CA LEU A 12 -38.39 -6.72 27.72
C LEU A 12 -36.99 -6.23 28.13
N LEU A 13 -36.26 -6.99 28.95
CA LEU A 13 -34.92 -6.60 29.42
C LEU A 13 -33.78 -7.38 28.79
N ALA A 14 -34.03 -8.15 27.76
CA ALA A 14 -33.01 -8.95 27.05
C ALA A 14 -32.91 -8.56 25.56
N LEU A 15 -33.08 -7.29 25.20
CA LEU A 15 -32.41 -6.74 24.03
C LEU A 15 -31.09 -6.12 24.52
N PRO A 16 -30.00 -6.90 24.62
CA PRO A 16 -28.70 -6.29 24.71
C PRO A 16 -28.50 -5.62 23.36
N CYS A 17 -28.18 -4.37 23.38
CA CYS A 17 -27.55 -3.60 22.35
C CYS A 17 -26.72 -4.51 21.45
N LEU A 18 -27.26 -4.90 20.30
CA LEU A 18 -26.46 -5.06 19.11
C LEU A 18 -26.00 -3.64 18.78
N ALA A 19 -25.13 -3.09 19.64
CA ALA A 19 -24.26 -2.03 19.22
C ALA A 19 -23.60 -2.59 17.97
N ASN A 20 -23.99 -2.07 16.81
CA ASN A 20 -23.15 -2.16 15.64
C ASN A 20 -21.77 -1.72 16.13
N GLN A 21 -20.90 -2.67 16.41
CA GLN A 21 -19.49 -2.36 16.56
C GLN A 21 -19.13 -1.85 15.17
N ALA A 22 -19.11 -0.55 15.01
CA ALA A 22 -18.43 0.08 13.90
C ALA A 22 -17.02 -0.49 13.96
N GLY A 23 -16.73 -1.46 13.10
CA GLY A 23 -15.41 -2.07 13.05
C GLY A 23 -14.43 -0.96 12.75
N ALA A 24 -13.28 -0.98 13.42
CA ALA A 24 -12.21 -0.06 13.15
C ALA A 24 -11.88 -0.09 11.65
N ALA A 25 -11.74 1.07 11.04
CA ALA A 25 -11.38 1.21 9.64
C ALA A 25 -9.86 1.39 9.49
N ALA A 26 -9.32 0.90 8.40
CA ALA A 26 -7.94 1.19 7.99
C ALA A 26 -7.91 1.50 6.50
N TYR A 27 -7.09 2.46 6.11
CA TYR A 27 -6.92 2.89 4.73
C TYR A 27 -5.44 3.07 4.41
N GLY A 28 -5.03 2.66 3.23
CA GLY A 28 -3.70 2.86 2.70
C GLY A 28 -3.76 3.15 1.21
N TYR A 29 -3.01 4.15 0.80
CA TYR A 29 -2.84 4.56 -0.58
C TYR A 29 -1.38 4.93 -0.81
N SER A 30 -0.76 4.36 -1.84
CA SER A 30 0.58 4.68 -2.30
C SER A 30 0.55 4.88 -3.81
N TYR A 31 1.05 6.00 -4.24
CA TYR A 31 1.15 6.38 -5.64
C TYR A 31 2.53 6.94 -5.94
N SER A 32 3.05 6.57 -7.09
CA SER A 32 4.23 7.20 -7.68
C SER A 32 4.03 7.34 -9.17
N ASN A 33 4.48 8.45 -9.71
CA ASN A 33 4.63 8.63 -11.15
C ASN A 33 6.00 9.20 -11.46
N ILE A 34 6.46 8.90 -12.65
CA ILE A 34 7.65 9.49 -13.25
C ILE A 34 7.25 9.98 -14.62
N PHE A 35 7.71 11.14 -14.98
CA PHE A 35 7.47 11.72 -16.30
C PHE A 35 8.68 12.52 -16.80
N GLY A 36 8.75 12.67 -18.12
CA GLY A 36 9.86 13.36 -18.75
C GLY A 36 11.21 12.70 -18.52
N PHE A 37 11.25 11.36 -18.39
CA PHE A 37 12.50 10.64 -18.23
C PHE A 37 13.35 10.74 -19.48
N THR A 38 14.61 11.12 -19.31
CA THR A 38 15.61 11.24 -20.37
C THR A 38 16.92 10.58 -19.97
N ILE A 39 17.56 9.97 -20.95
CA ILE A 39 18.92 9.48 -20.89
C ILE A 39 19.78 10.32 -21.82
N SER A 40 20.92 10.80 -21.34
CA SER A 40 21.90 11.49 -22.16
C SER A 40 23.33 11.02 -21.82
N ASN A 41 24.25 11.25 -22.73
CA ASN A 41 25.66 10.92 -22.58
C ASN A 41 26.52 12.20 -22.63
N PRO A 42 26.73 12.88 -21.51
CA PRO A 42 27.52 14.11 -21.46
C PRO A 42 28.94 13.94 -21.97
N THR A 43 29.50 12.74 -21.83
CA THR A 43 30.82 12.39 -22.34
C THR A 43 30.80 11.03 -23.02
N GLY A 44 31.59 10.89 -24.08
CA GLY A 44 31.74 9.63 -24.81
C GLY A 44 30.53 9.26 -25.68
N ALA A 45 30.54 8.05 -26.19
CA ALA A 45 29.47 7.53 -27.04
C ALA A 45 28.74 6.36 -26.34
N ILE A 46 27.42 6.46 -26.26
CA ILE A 46 26.54 5.41 -25.79
C ILE A 46 25.52 5.10 -26.88
N THR A 47 25.36 3.85 -27.22
CA THR A 47 24.27 3.38 -28.08
C THR A 47 23.28 2.63 -27.22
N VAL A 48 22.01 2.99 -27.34
CA VAL A 48 20.88 2.38 -26.64
C VAL A 48 20.14 1.48 -27.62
N PHE A 49 19.85 0.25 -27.20
CA PHE A 49 19.05 -0.70 -27.97
C PHE A 49 18.33 -1.64 -27.04
N ASN A 50 17.31 -2.31 -27.52
CA ASN A 50 16.38 -3.10 -26.77
C ASN A 50 15.74 -2.36 -25.60
N ASN A 51 14.48 -2.63 -25.42
CA ASN A 51 13.71 -2.12 -24.31
C ASN A 51 12.76 -3.24 -23.87
N ILE A 52 12.78 -3.54 -22.61
CA ILE A 52 11.86 -4.49 -22.00
C ILE A 52 11.08 -3.74 -20.92
N ASP A 53 9.79 -3.59 -21.17
CA ASP A 53 8.86 -3.04 -20.20
C ASP A 53 8.12 -4.17 -19.47
N VAL A 54 7.91 -4.00 -18.19
CA VAL A 54 7.16 -4.95 -17.37
C VAL A 54 6.25 -4.15 -16.46
N SER A 55 4.95 -4.35 -16.56
CA SER A 55 3.97 -3.87 -15.59
C SER A 55 3.35 -5.06 -14.87
N HIS A 56 3.15 -4.92 -13.58
CA HIS A 56 2.58 -5.97 -12.75
C HIS A 56 1.74 -5.39 -11.62
N THR A 57 0.53 -5.90 -11.44
CA THR A 57 -0.39 -5.46 -10.40
C THR A 57 -0.90 -6.61 -9.56
N THR A 58 -1.08 -6.37 -8.28
CA THR A 58 -1.69 -7.32 -7.36
C THR A 58 -2.72 -6.63 -6.47
N ALA A 59 -3.80 -7.35 -6.16
CA ALA A 59 -4.73 -6.96 -5.12
C ALA A 59 -5.10 -8.18 -4.28
N THR A 60 -5.02 -8.06 -2.97
CA THR A 60 -5.41 -9.11 -2.02
C THR A 60 -6.39 -8.53 -1.01
N LEU A 61 -7.51 -9.22 -0.79
CA LEU A 61 -8.52 -8.86 0.19
C LEU A 61 -8.99 -10.11 0.94
N GLY A 62 -8.54 -10.26 2.18
CA GLY A 62 -8.70 -11.48 2.95
C GLY A 62 -7.94 -12.64 2.31
N SER A 63 -8.64 -13.71 1.93
CA SER A 63 -8.05 -14.88 1.25
C SER A 63 -8.10 -14.81 -0.28
N ARG A 64 -8.66 -13.72 -0.84
CA ARG A 64 -8.79 -13.56 -2.30
C ARG A 64 -7.60 -12.79 -2.83
N ASN A 65 -7.09 -13.19 -3.99
CA ASN A 65 -5.96 -12.56 -4.65
C ASN A 65 -6.22 -12.47 -6.15
N VAL A 66 -5.85 -11.35 -6.75
CA VAL A 66 -5.87 -11.10 -8.19
C VAL A 66 -4.50 -10.56 -8.59
N ILE A 67 -3.95 -11.10 -9.68
CA ILE A 67 -2.63 -10.73 -10.20
C ILE A 67 -2.76 -10.55 -11.71
N HIS A 68 -2.25 -9.46 -12.25
CA HIS A 68 -2.16 -9.18 -13.67
C HIS A 68 -0.76 -8.67 -14.05
N GLY A 69 -0.46 -8.73 -15.34
CA GLY A 69 0.77 -8.23 -15.91
C GLY A 69 1.89 -9.26 -16.00
N GLY A 70 3.01 -8.83 -16.53
CA GLY A 70 4.20 -9.65 -16.78
C GLY A 70 5.21 -8.97 -17.70
N ALA A 71 6.13 -9.75 -18.23
CA ALA A 71 7.14 -9.27 -19.17
C ALA A 71 6.49 -8.82 -20.48
N ASN A 72 6.95 -7.69 -21.01
CA ASN A 72 6.46 -7.00 -22.20
C ASN A 72 5.01 -6.42 -22.05
N GLU A 73 4.52 -6.34 -20.83
CA GLU A 73 3.27 -5.63 -20.54
C GLU A 73 3.59 -4.17 -20.22
N ILE A 74 3.10 -3.26 -21.04
CA ILE A 74 3.22 -1.81 -20.81
C ILE A 74 2.07 -1.27 -19.97
N ASP A 75 0.97 -2.01 -19.90
CA ASP A 75 -0.26 -1.63 -19.26
C ASP A 75 -0.88 -2.90 -18.62
N ALA A 76 -0.53 -3.16 -17.37
CA ALA A 76 -1.09 -4.29 -16.65
C ALA A 76 -2.55 -4.00 -16.33
N LEU A 77 -3.44 -4.95 -16.62
CA LEU A 77 -4.83 -4.84 -16.21
C LEU A 77 -4.92 -4.54 -14.70
N GLN A 78 -5.82 -3.64 -14.34
CA GLN A 78 -6.06 -3.33 -12.93
C GLN A 78 -6.40 -4.60 -12.15
N ALA A 79 -5.63 -4.92 -11.13
CA ALA A 79 -6.01 -5.93 -10.15
C ALA A 79 -6.99 -5.31 -9.14
N SER A 80 -8.19 -5.88 -8.99
CA SER A 80 -9.21 -5.30 -8.12
C SER A 80 -10.03 -6.36 -7.38
N LEU A 81 -10.33 -6.08 -6.11
CA LEU A 81 -11.18 -6.88 -5.24
C LEU A 81 -12.07 -5.99 -4.38
N GLY A 82 -13.29 -6.43 -4.13
CA GLY A 82 -14.29 -5.66 -3.38
C GLY A 82 -14.98 -4.61 -4.26
N GLN A 83 -15.44 -3.52 -3.65
CA GLN A 83 -16.18 -2.47 -4.35
C GLN A 83 -15.21 -1.41 -4.90
N VAL A 84 -14.57 -1.73 -6.02
CA VAL A 84 -13.70 -0.79 -6.74
C VAL A 84 -14.53 -0.01 -7.76
N LEU A 85 -14.44 1.32 -7.69
CA LEU A 85 -15.17 2.25 -8.57
C LEU A 85 -14.26 2.88 -9.62
N LYS A 86 -12.95 2.81 -9.42
CA LYS A 86 -11.94 3.35 -10.33
C LYS A 86 -11.77 2.41 -11.53
N GLY A 87 -11.65 3.00 -12.70
CA GLY A 87 -11.36 2.25 -13.93
C GLY A 87 -9.88 2.01 -14.12
N GLU A 88 -9.55 1.33 -15.21
CA GLU A 88 -8.19 1.10 -15.70
C GLU A 88 -7.46 2.43 -15.89
N ASN A 89 -6.19 2.50 -15.44
CA ASN A 89 -5.36 3.71 -15.52
C ASN A 89 -5.96 4.96 -14.85
N ASP A 90 -6.87 4.79 -13.90
CA ASP A 90 -7.32 5.87 -13.02
C ASP A 90 -6.56 5.83 -11.70
N PHE A 91 -5.45 6.53 -11.65
CA PHE A 91 -4.55 6.57 -10.50
C PHE A 91 -5.04 7.47 -9.36
N ALA A 92 -6.14 8.19 -9.52
CA ALA A 92 -6.70 8.99 -8.42
C ALA A 92 -7.16 8.09 -7.26
N PRO A 93 -7.01 8.50 -5.98
CA PRO A 93 -7.49 7.69 -4.88
C PRO A 93 -9.00 7.50 -4.94
N GLN A 94 -9.48 6.30 -4.65
CA GLN A 94 -10.89 6.05 -4.41
C GLN A 94 -11.30 6.56 -3.03
N GLY A 95 -10.37 6.50 -2.07
CA GLY A 95 -10.54 7.04 -0.74
C GLY A 95 -11.33 6.14 0.21
N MET A 96 -11.59 6.69 1.39
CA MET A 96 -12.33 5.98 2.43
C MET A 96 -13.82 5.93 2.10
N GLY A 97 -14.39 4.73 2.07
CA GLY A 97 -15.80 4.45 1.81
C GLY A 97 -16.39 3.49 2.85
N ASN A 98 -17.57 2.96 2.57
CA ASN A 98 -18.29 2.09 3.50
C ASN A 98 -18.04 0.59 3.28
N ALA A 99 -17.32 0.21 2.21
CA ALA A 99 -17.06 -1.18 1.85
C ALA A 99 -15.57 -1.39 1.62
N SER A 100 -15.05 -2.53 2.10
CA SER A 100 -13.66 -2.91 1.89
C SER A 100 -13.36 -3.17 0.42
N TYR A 101 -12.20 -2.75 -0.01
CA TYR A 101 -11.66 -3.00 -1.34
C TYR A 101 -10.13 -3.05 -1.33
N ALA A 102 -9.55 -3.61 -2.39
CA ALA A 102 -8.14 -3.55 -2.70
C ALA A 102 -7.96 -3.38 -4.20
N ARG A 103 -7.05 -2.52 -4.62
CA ARG A 103 -6.67 -2.36 -6.04
C ARG A 103 -5.20 -2.07 -6.22
N GLY A 104 -4.65 -2.57 -7.30
CA GLY A 104 -3.36 -2.19 -7.83
C GLY A 104 -3.51 -1.86 -9.31
N ASP A 105 -2.80 -0.84 -9.78
CA ASP A 105 -2.80 -0.42 -11.17
C ASP A 105 -1.40 0.07 -11.55
N ALA A 106 -0.94 -0.21 -12.77
CA ALA A 106 0.41 0.09 -13.20
C ALA A 106 0.50 0.28 -14.72
N GLN A 107 1.13 1.35 -15.13
CA GLN A 107 1.37 1.67 -16.53
C GLN A 107 2.80 2.17 -16.74
N ILE A 108 3.42 1.77 -17.85
CA ILE A 108 4.69 2.30 -18.32
C ILE A 108 4.63 2.65 -19.80
N ILE A 109 5.14 3.81 -20.15
CA ILE A 109 5.43 4.20 -21.52
C ILE A 109 6.90 4.60 -21.59
N SER A 110 7.76 3.66 -22.00
CA SER A 110 9.20 3.86 -22.08
C SER A 110 9.70 4.02 -23.52
N SER A 111 8.91 3.65 -24.52
CA SER A 111 9.27 3.73 -25.94
C SER A 111 9.57 5.17 -26.43
N GLN A 112 9.34 6.15 -25.57
CA GLN A 112 9.58 7.57 -25.81
C GLN A 112 10.92 8.06 -25.25
N ILE A 113 11.70 7.21 -24.58
CA ILE A 113 12.98 7.62 -23.98
C ILE A 113 13.98 7.92 -25.09
N PRO A 114 14.57 9.14 -25.14
CA PRO A 114 15.67 9.39 -26.07
C PRO A 114 16.84 8.42 -25.81
N PRO A 115 17.52 7.88 -26.83
CA PRO A 115 17.48 8.30 -28.23
C PRO A 115 16.40 7.65 -29.11
N PHE A 116 15.44 6.96 -28.55
CA PHE A 116 14.30 6.47 -29.32
C PHE A 116 13.57 7.66 -29.94
N PRO A 117 12.99 7.53 -31.13
CA PRO A 117 12.29 8.65 -31.77
C PRO A 117 11.19 9.14 -30.83
N PRO A 118 11.13 10.46 -30.54
CA PRO A 118 10.09 11.00 -29.68
C PRO A 118 8.72 10.74 -30.31
N GLY A 119 7.83 10.14 -29.55
CA GLY A 119 6.43 10.01 -29.93
C GLY A 119 5.61 11.23 -29.53
N SER A 120 4.31 11.11 -29.68
CA SER A 120 3.37 12.15 -29.24
C SER A 120 3.18 12.20 -27.72
N ASP A 121 3.46 11.09 -27.03
CA ASP A 121 3.30 10.94 -25.59
C ASP A 121 4.66 11.05 -24.88
N SER A 122 4.67 11.67 -23.71
CA SER A 122 5.86 11.73 -22.87
C SER A 122 6.11 10.39 -22.19
N THR A 123 7.39 10.03 -22.03
CA THR A 123 7.77 8.89 -21.17
C THR A 123 7.18 9.07 -19.81
N HIS A 124 6.36 8.14 -19.38
CA HIS A 124 5.86 8.12 -18.03
C HIS A 124 5.75 6.70 -17.47
N VAL A 125 5.78 6.64 -16.17
CA VAL A 125 5.56 5.45 -15.37
C VAL A 125 4.63 5.83 -14.23
N ALA A 126 3.57 5.09 -14.01
CA ALA A 126 2.64 5.33 -12.93
C ALA A 126 2.25 4.03 -12.24
N ASN A 127 2.26 4.03 -10.90
CA ASN A 127 1.84 2.93 -10.07
C ASN A 127 0.89 3.41 -8.99
N VAL A 128 -0.11 2.60 -8.68
CA VAL A 128 -0.92 2.76 -7.48
C VAL A 128 -1.11 1.44 -6.76
N ALA A 129 -1.08 1.52 -5.44
CA ALA A 129 -1.56 0.48 -4.53
C ALA A 129 -2.53 1.13 -3.54
N GLU A 130 -3.75 0.65 -3.48
CA GLU A 130 -4.78 1.23 -2.63
C GLU A 130 -5.63 0.16 -1.98
N ILE A 131 -5.98 0.37 -0.71
CA ILE A 131 -6.73 -0.59 0.07
C ILE A 131 -7.54 0.10 1.15
N LEU A 132 -8.75 -0.38 1.37
CA LEU A 132 -9.62 -0.01 2.50
C LEU A 132 -10.11 -1.27 3.20
N LEU A 133 -9.97 -1.31 4.49
CA LEU A 133 -10.71 -2.21 5.37
C LEU A 133 -11.77 -1.40 6.11
N ALA A 134 -13.03 -1.66 5.81
CA ALA A 134 -14.16 -1.02 6.48
C ALA A 134 -14.56 -1.72 7.78
N GLY A 135 -13.76 -2.68 8.24
CA GLY A 135 -14.00 -3.46 9.45
C GLY A 135 -12.80 -4.34 9.77
N THR A 136 -12.96 -5.32 10.66
CA THR A 136 -11.89 -6.25 11.03
C THR A 136 -11.52 -7.15 9.86
N GLY A 137 -10.23 -7.36 9.64
CA GLY A 137 -9.72 -8.20 8.56
C GLY A 137 -8.28 -7.85 8.20
N SER A 138 -7.78 -8.50 7.16
CA SER A 138 -6.48 -8.18 6.56
C SER A 138 -6.61 -8.08 5.06
N ALA A 139 -5.81 -7.21 4.46
CA ALA A 139 -5.75 -7.07 3.02
C ALA A 139 -4.43 -6.42 2.56
N ASP A 140 -4.01 -6.75 1.36
CA ASP A 140 -2.86 -6.17 0.69
C ASP A 140 -3.25 -5.68 -0.69
N ALA A 141 -2.65 -4.58 -1.14
CA ALA A 141 -2.66 -4.16 -2.54
C ALA A 141 -1.28 -3.66 -2.93
N SER A 142 -0.80 -4.04 -4.10
CA SER A 142 0.47 -3.54 -4.62
C SER A 142 0.42 -3.38 -6.12
N GLY A 143 0.94 -2.25 -6.61
CA GLY A 143 1.23 -2.02 -8.02
C GLY A 143 2.75 -2.08 -8.22
N ARG A 144 3.19 -2.78 -9.23
CA ARG A 144 4.58 -2.83 -9.63
C ARG A 144 4.69 -2.48 -11.08
N ASN A 145 5.54 -1.53 -11.36
CA ASN A 145 5.97 -1.27 -12.70
C ASN A 145 7.23 -2.08 -12.97
N GLY A 146 7.02 -3.20 -13.61
CA GLY A 146 8.06 -4.13 -13.98
C GLY A 146 8.77 -4.75 -12.81
N SER A 147 8.57 -5.82 -12.38
CA SER A 147 9.33 -6.59 -11.42
C SER A 147 10.78 -6.08 -11.23
N SER A 148 11.77 -6.87 -11.12
CA SER A 148 13.18 -6.44 -11.07
C SER A 148 13.69 -5.74 -12.35
N THR A 149 12.89 -5.66 -13.39
CA THR A 149 13.20 -4.98 -14.66
C THR A 149 11.99 -4.20 -15.16
N ALA A 150 11.53 -3.24 -14.40
CA ALA A 150 10.43 -2.39 -14.79
C ALA A 150 10.65 -1.73 -16.14
N PHE A 151 11.89 -1.46 -16.37
CA PHE A 151 12.42 -0.91 -17.59
C PHE A 151 13.86 -1.37 -17.65
N ALA A 152 14.20 -2.17 -18.65
CA ALA A 152 15.57 -2.57 -18.90
C ALA A 152 15.98 -2.14 -20.30
N VAL A 153 17.08 -1.42 -20.38
CA VAL A 153 17.67 -0.92 -21.63
C VAL A 153 19.09 -1.39 -21.74
N ASP A 154 19.40 -2.03 -22.85
CA ASP A 154 20.76 -2.41 -23.17
C ASP A 154 21.55 -1.22 -23.73
N LEU A 155 22.73 -1.02 -23.20
CA LEU A 155 23.64 0.08 -23.53
C LEU A 155 24.96 -0.47 -24.03
N VAL A 156 25.53 0.13 -25.09
CA VAL A 156 26.91 -0.09 -25.52
C VAL A 156 27.72 1.19 -25.33
N VAL A 157 28.75 1.11 -24.50
CA VAL A 157 29.71 2.19 -24.27
C VAL A 157 30.90 2.03 -25.22
N GLY A 158 31.21 3.10 -25.94
CA GLY A 158 32.32 3.13 -26.91
C GLY A 158 33.69 3.04 -26.25
N GLN A 159 34.75 2.85 -27.12
CA GLN A 159 36.13 2.58 -26.69
C GLN A 159 36.71 3.65 -25.74
N ASP A 160 36.24 4.88 -25.85
CA ASP A 160 36.73 5.97 -24.99
C ASP A 160 36.03 6.02 -23.64
N GLY A 161 35.11 5.09 -23.33
CA GLY A 161 34.24 5.15 -22.16
C GLY A 161 33.25 6.31 -22.24
N ALA A 162 32.27 6.35 -21.33
CA ALA A 162 31.27 7.41 -21.31
C ALA A 162 30.68 7.59 -19.90
N THR A 163 30.04 8.73 -19.66
CA THR A 163 29.13 8.93 -18.52
C THR A 163 27.69 8.92 -18.99
N LEU A 164 26.81 8.41 -18.16
CA LEU A 164 25.36 8.41 -18.42
C LEU A 164 24.69 9.39 -17.47
N ALA A 165 23.93 10.33 -18.02
CA ALA A 165 23.09 11.21 -17.22
C ALA A 165 21.62 10.80 -17.32
N LEU A 166 20.98 10.72 -16.16
CA LEU A 166 19.56 10.41 -15.99
C LEU A 166 18.86 11.65 -15.46
N GLN A 167 17.69 11.97 -16.00
CA GLN A 167 16.87 13.09 -15.55
C GLN A 167 15.39 12.73 -15.69
N PHE A 168 14.59 13.09 -14.69
CA PHE A 168 13.13 12.92 -14.69
C PHE A 168 12.45 13.87 -13.72
N GLN A 169 11.13 13.91 -13.76
CA GLN A 169 10.27 14.49 -12.74
C GLN A 169 9.44 13.40 -12.07
N ALA A 170 9.14 13.55 -10.79
CA ALA A 170 8.28 12.62 -10.06
C ALA A 170 7.40 13.34 -9.04
N ALA A 171 6.20 12.80 -8.81
CA ALA A 171 5.27 13.27 -7.81
C ALA A 171 4.77 12.10 -6.96
N PRO A 172 5.54 11.65 -5.96
CA PRO A 172 5.10 10.62 -5.03
C PRO A 172 3.98 11.17 -4.13
N PHE A 173 2.96 10.34 -3.89
CA PHE A 173 1.88 10.69 -2.98
C PHE A 173 1.44 9.46 -2.17
N MET A 174 1.22 9.67 -0.86
CA MET A 174 0.81 8.59 0.03
C MET A 174 -0.21 9.09 1.04
N GLN A 175 -1.19 8.25 1.34
CA GLN A 175 -2.12 8.46 2.45
C GLN A 175 -2.24 7.20 3.29
N LEU A 176 -2.40 7.40 4.59
CA LEU A 176 -2.52 6.30 5.54
C LEU A 176 -3.45 6.69 6.68
N TYR A 177 -4.34 5.78 7.05
CA TYR A 177 -5.23 5.94 8.18
C TYR A 177 -5.42 4.61 8.90
N LEU A 178 -5.37 4.66 10.21
CA LEU A 178 -5.78 3.58 11.09
C LEU A 178 -6.70 4.17 12.16
N ASP A 179 -7.87 3.56 12.35
CA ASP A 179 -8.85 4.04 13.33
C ASP A 179 -8.27 4.03 14.75
N ALA A 180 -8.60 5.04 15.54
CA ALA A 180 -8.15 5.18 16.92
C ALA A 180 -8.63 4.04 17.84
N SER A 181 -9.74 3.39 17.49
CA SER A 181 -10.29 2.24 18.21
C SER A 181 -9.68 0.90 17.79
N ALA A 182 -8.72 0.89 16.86
CA ALA A 182 -8.08 -0.32 16.39
C ALA A 182 -7.36 -1.06 17.54
N ALA A 183 -7.57 -2.38 17.62
CA ALA A 183 -6.95 -3.19 18.65
C ALA A 183 -5.43 -3.31 18.44
N THR A 184 -4.70 -3.60 19.52
CA THR A 184 -3.28 -3.92 19.46
C THR A 184 -3.02 -5.04 18.46
N GLY A 185 -2.00 -4.89 17.62
CA GLY A 185 -1.70 -5.78 16.51
C GLY A 185 -2.33 -5.34 15.18
N SER A 186 -3.22 -4.35 15.19
CA SER A 186 -3.66 -3.70 13.97
C SER A 186 -2.55 -2.84 13.39
N PHE A 187 -2.50 -2.71 12.06
CA PHE A 187 -1.60 -1.81 11.39
C PHE A 187 -2.14 -1.33 10.05
N ALA A 188 -1.66 -0.19 9.63
CA ALA A 188 -1.75 0.30 8.27
C ALA A 188 -0.33 0.67 7.80
N ASN A 189 0.05 0.23 6.61
CA ASN A 189 1.36 0.49 6.01
C ASN A 189 1.17 0.89 4.55
N ALA A 190 1.96 1.85 4.10
CA ALA A 190 2.09 2.22 2.71
C ALA A 190 3.56 2.50 2.40
N SER A 191 4.02 2.10 1.21
CA SER A 191 5.41 2.30 0.80
C SER A 191 5.54 2.57 -0.69
N THR A 192 6.59 3.30 -1.02
CA THR A 192 7.13 3.45 -2.36
C THR A 192 8.61 3.09 -2.35
N ALA A 193 9.08 2.41 -3.37
CA ALA A 193 10.48 2.11 -3.59
C ALA A 193 10.82 2.34 -5.05
N PHE A 194 11.93 3.00 -5.27
CA PHE A 194 12.38 3.43 -6.58
C PHE A 194 13.89 3.32 -6.69
N THR A 195 14.37 2.68 -7.75
CA THR A 195 15.80 2.58 -8.01
C THR A 195 16.13 2.60 -9.50
N PHE A 196 17.23 3.23 -9.85
CA PHE A 196 17.97 3.01 -11.08
C PHE A 196 19.24 2.23 -10.79
N SER A 197 19.58 1.26 -11.66
CA SER A 197 20.84 0.54 -11.58
C SER A 197 21.43 0.36 -12.96
N ILE A 198 22.75 0.49 -13.09
CA ILE A 198 23.49 0.07 -14.28
C ILE A 198 24.29 -1.17 -13.89
N VAL A 199 24.11 -2.23 -14.66
CA VAL A 199 24.72 -3.54 -14.44
C VAL A 199 25.62 -3.85 -15.63
N ASP A 200 26.85 -4.31 -15.38
CA ASP A 200 27.80 -4.72 -16.41
C ASP A 200 27.52 -6.16 -16.89
N GLU A 201 28.26 -6.61 -17.91
CA GLU A 201 28.17 -7.98 -18.45
C GLU A 201 28.46 -9.08 -17.42
N ALA A 202 29.21 -8.78 -16.37
CA ALA A 202 29.50 -9.74 -15.29
C ALA A 202 28.39 -9.78 -14.24
N GLY A 203 27.34 -8.97 -14.39
CA GLY A 203 26.24 -8.85 -13.43
C GLY A 203 26.60 -7.99 -12.22
N GLN A 204 27.68 -7.18 -12.30
CA GLN A 204 28.05 -6.27 -11.24
C GLN A 204 27.29 -4.95 -11.37
N ILE A 205 26.75 -4.44 -10.26
CA ILE A 205 26.15 -3.10 -10.21
C ILE A 205 27.29 -2.08 -10.18
N VAL A 206 27.42 -1.31 -11.26
CA VAL A 206 28.42 -0.25 -11.41
C VAL A 206 27.86 1.15 -11.10
N PHE A 207 26.55 1.28 -11.12
CA PHE A 207 25.81 2.46 -10.70
C PHE A 207 24.53 2.01 -10.04
N ASN A 208 24.18 2.65 -8.93
CA ASN A 208 22.87 2.49 -8.28
C ASN A 208 22.42 3.83 -7.71
N TRP A 209 21.18 4.19 -7.94
CA TRP A 209 20.60 5.42 -7.46
C TRP A 209 19.20 5.19 -6.94
N ALA A 210 19.00 5.54 -5.68
CA ALA A 210 17.74 5.43 -4.96
C ALA A 210 17.43 6.79 -4.32
N PRO A 211 16.75 7.71 -5.03
CA PRO A 211 16.46 9.05 -4.53
C PRO A 211 15.81 9.03 -3.15
N ASP A 212 16.43 9.69 -2.18
CA ASP A 212 16.01 9.68 -0.77
C ASP A 212 15.67 11.09 -0.22
N GLY A 213 15.71 12.11 -1.08
CA GLY A 213 15.43 13.49 -0.75
C GLY A 213 16.64 14.24 -0.15
N GLU A 214 17.82 13.62 -0.14
CA GLU A 214 19.05 14.20 0.39
C GLU A 214 20.14 14.18 -0.69
N LEU A 215 20.47 15.34 -1.23
CA LEU A 215 21.45 15.47 -2.32
C LEU A 215 22.80 14.83 -1.97
N GLY A 216 23.23 13.89 -2.80
CA GLY A 216 24.49 13.15 -2.63
C GLY A 216 24.38 11.91 -1.73
N SER A 217 23.18 11.56 -1.28
CA SER A 217 22.85 10.33 -0.59
C SER A 217 22.16 9.34 -1.55
N GLY A 218 21.99 8.08 -1.15
CA GLY A 218 21.26 7.08 -1.97
C GLY A 218 21.91 6.71 -3.31
N ILE A 219 23.16 7.12 -3.58
CA ILE A 219 23.83 6.90 -4.85
C ILE A 219 25.18 6.18 -4.70
N LEU A 220 25.46 5.26 -5.63
CA LEU A 220 26.72 4.52 -5.78
C LEU A 220 27.18 4.61 -7.23
N GLY A 221 28.48 4.84 -7.47
CA GLY A 221 29.06 4.86 -8.81
C GLY A 221 28.62 6.06 -9.65
N GLY A 222 28.39 7.20 -9.00
CA GLY A 222 27.97 8.41 -9.67
C GLY A 222 27.78 9.58 -8.72
N THR A 223 27.21 10.65 -9.27
CA THR A 223 26.93 11.89 -8.53
C THR A 223 25.50 12.32 -8.80
N GLU A 224 24.76 12.57 -7.74
CA GLU A 224 23.42 13.13 -7.78
C GLU A 224 23.49 14.65 -7.95
N GLN A 225 22.60 15.21 -8.76
CA GLN A 225 22.55 16.63 -9.07
C GLN A 225 21.24 17.29 -8.64
N ALA A 226 20.16 16.53 -8.58
CA ALA A 226 18.89 16.96 -8.04
C ALA A 226 18.14 15.77 -7.42
N ASP A 227 17.62 15.97 -6.21
CA ASP A 227 16.78 15.02 -5.46
C ASP A 227 15.78 15.80 -4.60
N ASP A 228 14.67 16.17 -5.18
CA ASP A 228 13.68 17.05 -4.52
C ASP A 228 12.77 16.33 -3.52
N ALA A 229 12.80 14.99 -3.48
CA ALA A 229 11.92 14.23 -2.58
C ALA A 229 12.40 12.79 -2.37
N ASN A 230 12.10 12.24 -1.21
CA ASN A 230 12.32 10.82 -0.97
C ASN A 230 11.32 9.96 -1.75
N LEU A 231 11.83 9.18 -2.72
CA LEU A 231 11.05 8.19 -3.49
C LEU A 231 11.09 6.79 -2.87
N ASN A 232 11.81 6.62 -1.75
CA ASN A 232 12.04 5.36 -1.06
C ASN A 232 11.53 5.43 0.38
N ILE A 233 10.22 5.64 0.54
CA ILE A 233 9.59 5.82 1.83
C ILE A 233 8.71 4.64 2.21
N ASN A 234 8.78 4.27 3.47
CA ASN A 234 7.86 3.33 4.10
C ASN A 234 7.29 3.95 5.36
N TYR A 235 5.98 4.10 5.42
CA TYR A 235 5.29 4.66 6.56
C TYR A 235 4.25 3.69 7.11
N ALA A 236 4.19 3.59 8.44
CA ALA A 236 3.27 2.71 9.14
C ALA A 236 2.56 3.45 10.28
N GLN A 237 1.28 3.14 10.45
CA GLN A 237 0.51 3.49 11.64
C GLN A 237 0.17 2.22 12.43
N THR A 238 0.36 2.29 13.72
CA THR A 238 -0.01 1.23 14.68
C THR A 238 -0.61 1.90 15.93
N PRO A 239 -1.48 1.23 16.70
CA PRO A 239 -1.91 1.77 17.97
C PRO A 239 -0.70 1.96 18.92
N PRO A 240 -0.62 3.08 19.70
CA PRO A 240 -1.63 4.13 19.85
C PRO A 240 -1.53 5.28 18.83
N SER A 241 -0.58 5.26 17.89
CA SER A 241 -0.37 6.33 16.89
C SER A 241 -1.35 6.24 15.72
N SER A 242 -2.64 6.18 16.03
CA SER A 242 -3.75 6.02 15.09
C SER A 242 -4.79 7.13 15.27
N GLY A 243 -5.80 7.18 14.42
CA GLY A 243 -6.92 8.14 14.51
C GLY A 243 -6.74 9.43 13.72
N SER A 244 -5.61 9.61 13.02
CA SER A 244 -5.40 10.73 12.11
C SER A 244 -4.98 10.27 10.72
N LEU A 245 -5.45 10.95 9.69
CA LEU A 245 -5.01 10.73 8.33
C LEU A 245 -3.58 11.29 8.18
N PHE A 246 -2.64 10.40 7.89
CA PHE A 246 -1.30 10.80 7.43
C PHE A 246 -1.33 11.05 5.93
N SER A 247 -0.59 12.05 5.47
CA SER A 247 -0.39 12.33 4.05
C SER A 247 1.07 12.70 3.80
N TYR A 248 1.65 12.09 2.77
CA TYR A 248 2.97 12.41 2.24
C TYR A 248 2.81 13.00 0.84
N ASP A 249 3.18 14.24 0.68
CA ASP A 249 3.17 15.00 -0.59
C ASP A 249 4.35 15.98 -0.58
N PRO A 250 5.58 15.47 -0.76
CA PRO A 250 6.79 16.30 -0.64
C PRO A 250 6.91 17.31 -1.77
N THR A 251 6.40 17.00 -2.94
CA THR A 251 6.43 17.87 -4.12
C THR A 251 5.29 18.88 -4.16
N ARG A 252 4.33 18.77 -3.22
CA ARG A 252 3.14 19.63 -3.11
C ARG A 252 2.28 19.65 -4.37
N CYS A 253 2.26 18.55 -5.09
CA CYS A 253 1.43 18.38 -6.29
C CYS A 253 -0.03 18.08 -5.95
N GLY A 254 -0.32 17.79 -4.68
CA GLY A 254 -1.65 17.45 -4.22
C GLY A 254 -2.05 16.02 -4.57
N THR A 255 -3.30 15.71 -4.28
CA THR A 255 -3.87 14.39 -4.54
C THR A 255 -3.84 14.08 -6.05
N PRO A 256 -3.34 12.90 -6.46
CA PRO A 256 -3.33 12.47 -7.84
C PRO A 256 -4.73 12.52 -8.46
N THR A 257 -4.83 12.91 -9.72
CA THR A 257 -6.09 13.00 -10.46
C THR A 257 -5.99 12.28 -11.81
N GLY A 258 -7.02 11.51 -12.16
CA GLY A 258 -7.16 10.94 -13.50
C GLY A 258 -6.08 9.91 -13.88
N THR A 259 -5.71 9.90 -15.13
CA THR A 259 -4.89 8.84 -15.75
C THR A 259 -3.39 8.94 -15.52
N GLY A 260 -2.93 9.70 -14.55
CA GLY A 260 -1.49 9.73 -14.16
C GLY A 260 -0.52 10.26 -15.20
N THR A 261 -1.01 10.75 -16.34
CA THR A 261 -0.16 11.38 -17.37
C THR A 261 0.44 12.66 -16.83
N GLY A 262 1.73 12.87 -17.06
CA GLY A 262 2.53 13.96 -16.52
C GLY A 262 1.79 15.28 -16.44
N THR A 263 1.52 15.71 -15.23
CA THR A 263 0.74 16.94 -14.96
C THR A 263 1.58 18.21 -15.05
N GLY A 264 2.89 18.08 -15.29
CA GLY A 264 3.84 19.19 -15.19
C GLY A 264 4.12 19.63 -13.75
N CYS A 265 3.57 18.94 -12.76
CA CYS A 265 3.90 19.11 -11.35
C CYS A 265 4.72 17.91 -10.87
N GLY A 266 5.90 18.16 -10.30
CA GLY A 266 6.77 17.13 -9.72
C GLY A 266 8.09 17.73 -9.26
N GLY A 267 8.76 17.02 -8.36
CA GLY A 267 10.16 17.31 -8.01
C GLY A 267 11.10 16.96 -9.15
N GLN A 268 12.25 17.59 -9.20
CA GLN A 268 13.31 17.34 -10.18
C GLN A 268 14.28 16.30 -9.61
N PHE A 269 14.67 15.37 -10.46
CA PHE A 269 15.62 14.31 -10.12
C PHE A 269 16.63 14.19 -11.25
N SER A 270 17.91 14.21 -10.91
CA SER A 270 18.98 14.00 -11.88
C SER A 270 20.23 13.45 -11.25
N ALA A 271 20.89 12.54 -11.96
CA ALA A 271 22.15 11.94 -11.55
C ALA A 271 23.03 11.66 -12.78
N ILE A 272 24.33 11.63 -12.56
CA ILE A 272 25.32 11.27 -13.58
C ILE A 272 26.14 10.10 -13.04
N SER A 273 26.30 9.02 -13.83
CA SER A 273 27.18 7.93 -13.48
C SER A 273 28.64 8.37 -13.46
N ASP A 274 29.47 7.69 -12.70
CA ASP A 274 30.90 7.70 -12.92
C ASP A 274 31.18 7.23 -14.35
N ARG A 275 32.42 7.41 -14.80
CA ARG A 275 32.81 6.98 -16.14
C ARG A 275 32.71 5.45 -16.26
N LEU A 276 31.85 5.01 -17.18
CA LEU A 276 31.73 3.62 -17.60
C LEU A 276 32.84 3.32 -18.61
N ASP A 277 33.51 2.20 -18.46
CA ASP A 277 34.47 1.70 -19.44
C ASP A 277 33.78 1.20 -20.71
N ALA A 278 34.56 0.94 -21.78
CA ALA A 278 34.01 0.34 -22.99
C ALA A 278 33.41 -1.03 -22.71
N GLY A 279 32.17 -1.27 -23.10
CA GLY A 279 31.47 -2.54 -22.82
C GLY A 279 29.98 -2.47 -23.00
N ASN A 280 29.32 -3.58 -22.69
CA ASN A 280 27.87 -3.68 -22.67
C ASN A 280 27.35 -3.56 -21.24
N TYR A 281 26.26 -2.88 -21.08
CA TYR A 281 25.60 -2.63 -19.81
C TYR A 281 24.09 -2.76 -19.97
N THR A 282 23.41 -2.98 -18.87
CA THR A 282 21.95 -2.88 -18.81
C THR A 282 21.56 -1.81 -17.77
N LEU A 283 20.81 -0.80 -18.19
CA LEU A 283 20.16 0.14 -17.28
C LEU A 283 18.81 -0.44 -16.89
N VAL A 284 18.57 -0.53 -15.60
CA VAL A 284 17.33 -1.03 -14.99
C VAL A 284 16.70 0.06 -14.17
N LEU A 285 15.41 0.30 -14.40
CA LEU A 285 14.55 1.05 -13.49
C LEU A 285 13.64 0.06 -12.76
N ASN A 286 13.46 0.26 -11.47
CA ASN A 286 12.49 -0.48 -10.69
C ASN A 286 11.67 0.49 -9.82
N MET A 287 10.34 0.41 -9.91
CA MET A 287 9.42 1.21 -9.10
C MET A 287 8.32 0.32 -8.53
N ILE A 288 8.14 0.38 -7.22
CA ILE A 288 7.17 -0.43 -6.50
C ILE A 288 6.35 0.47 -5.59
N ASN A 289 5.03 0.31 -5.65
CA ASN A 289 4.12 0.87 -4.66
C ASN A 289 3.40 -0.25 -3.92
N SER A 290 3.23 -0.12 -2.62
CA SER A 290 2.49 -1.10 -1.83
C SER A 290 1.62 -0.43 -0.75
N ALA A 291 0.52 -1.10 -0.43
CA ALA A 291 -0.31 -0.78 0.72
C ALA A 291 -0.72 -2.09 1.41
N GLN A 292 -0.57 -2.14 2.74
CA GLN A 292 -0.86 -3.33 3.54
C GLN A 292 -1.62 -2.92 4.79
N LEU A 293 -2.71 -3.61 5.09
CA LEU A 293 -3.55 -3.33 6.24
C LEU A 293 -3.91 -4.60 6.99
N ALA A 294 -3.96 -4.52 8.31
CA ALA A 294 -4.60 -5.51 9.15
C ALA A 294 -5.34 -4.83 10.30
N VAL A 295 -6.59 -5.20 10.50
CA VAL A 295 -7.40 -4.69 11.61
C VAL A 295 -7.84 -5.87 12.47
N MET A 296 -7.30 -5.95 13.68
CA MET A 296 -7.62 -6.98 14.63
C MET A 296 -8.97 -6.69 15.32
N PRO A 297 -9.78 -7.72 15.61
CA PRO A 297 -10.98 -7.52 16.38
C PRO A 297 -10.62 -7.04 17.80
N VAL A 298 -11.36 -6.06 18.28
CA VAL A 298 -11.31 -5.72 19.70
C VAL A 298 -11.86 -6.91 20.46
N THR A 299 -11.02 -7.64 21.18
CA THR A 299 -11.49 -8.62 22.14
C THR A 299 -12.09 -7.87 23.33
N THR A 300 -13.34 -7.47 23.20
CA THR A 300 -14.11 -7.13 24.39
C THR A 300 -14.21 -8.45 25.17
N GLU A 301 -13.52 -8.56 26.29
CA GLU A 301 -13.92 -9.55 27.28
C GLU A 301 -15.40 -9.32 27.50
N LEU A 302 -16.23 -10.22 26.98
CA LEU A 302 -17.66 -10.18 27.24
C LEU A 302 -17.77 -10.19 28.76
N PRO A 303 -18.27 -9.11 29.42
CA PRO A 303 -18.55 -9.19 30.82
C PRO A 303 -19.45 -10.40 30.96
N LEU A 304 -19.03 -11.36 31.81
CA LEU A 304 -19.80 -12.58 32.07
C LEU A 304 -21.28 -12.18 32.10
N PRO A 305 -22.12 -12.69 31.17
CA PRO A 305 -23.47 -12.18 31.04
C PRO A 305 -24.09 -12.14 32.40
N GLY A 306 -24.67 -11.01 32.81
CA GLY A 306 -25.32 -10.90 34.11
C GLY A 306 -26.32 -12.05 34.36
N THR A 307 -26.76 -12.72 33.28
CA THR A 307 -27.48 -14.00 33.29
C THR A 307 -26.71 -15.13 33.95
N LEU A 308 -25.39 -15.24 33.84
CA LEU A 308 -24.60 -16.26 34.59
C LEU A 308 -24.49 -15.93 36.07
N LEU A 309 -24.34 -14.64 36.42
CA LEU A 309 -24.41 -14.18 37.80
C LEU A 309 -25.82 -14.35 38.38
N LEU A 310 -26.86 -14.04 37.60
CA LEU A 310 -28.26 -14.25 38.00
C LEU A 310 -28.60 -15.74 38.09
N LEU A 311 -28.09 -16.58 37.20
CA LEU A 311 -28.24 -18.03 37.27
C LEU A 311 -27.53 -18.60 38.51
N ALA A 312 -26.31 -18.17 38.80
CA ALA A 312 -25.58 -18.56 40.01
C ALA A 312 -26.29 -18.11 41.29
N ALA A 313 -26.78 -16.87 41.31
CA ALA A 313 -27.58 -16.35 42.42
C ALA A 313 -28.92 -17.08 42.58
N GLY A 314 -29.58 -17.41 41.45
CA GLY A 314 -30.83 -18.19 41.45
C GLY A 314 -30.63 -19.63 41.94
N LEU A 315 -29.56 -20.30 41.54
CA LEU A 315 -29.21 -21.63 42.02
C LEU A 315 -28.84 -21.61 43.52
N ALA A 316 -28.13 -20.59 43.97
CA ALA A 316 -27.81 -20.45 45.41
C ALA A 316 -29.06 -20.19 46.24
N ALA A 317 -30.01 -19.40 45.74
CA ALA A 317 -31.29 -19.18 46.40
C ALA A 317 -32.15 -20.44 46.48
N LEU A 318 -32.19 -21.25 45.41
CA LEU A 318 -32.90 -22.53 45.39
C LEU A 318 -32.26 -23.55 46.34
N ALA A 319 -30.95 -23.59 46.43
CA ALA A 319 -30.23 -24.48 47.40
C ALA A 319 -30.46 -24.04 48.85
N GLY A 320 -30.62 -22.73 49.10
CA GLY A 320 -30.98 -22.20 50.41
C GLY A 320 -32.41 -22.57 50.84
N LEU A 321 -33.37 -22.47 49.90
CA LEU A 321 -34.77 -22.83 50.14
C LEU A 321 -34.94 -24.36 50.40
N GLY A 322 -34.16 -25.23 49.74
CA GLY A 322 -34.18 -26.66 49.96
C GLY A 322 -33.71 -27.07 51.38
N ARG A 323 -32.88 -26.26 52.01
CA ARG A 323 -32.45 -26.48 53.41
C ARG A 323 -33.48 -26.02 54.45
N LEU A 324 -34.32 -25.07 54.09
CA LEU A 324 -35.41 -24.56 54.99
C LEU A 324 -36.66 -25.44 54.96
N LEU A 325 -36.79 -26.25 53.90
CA LEU A 325 -37.94 -27.15 53.72
C LEU A 325 -37.59 -28.62 53.98
N GLY A 326 -36.43 -28.88 54.63
CA GLY A 326 -36.08 -30.24 55.07
C GLY A 326 -37.14 -30.79 55.99
N PRO A 327 -37.44 -32.11 55.91
CA PRO A 327 -38.48 -32.71 56.72
C PRO A 327 -38.15 -32.53 58.18
N ASP A 328 -39.11 -31.96 58.91
CA ASP A 328 -39.12 -31.90 60.37
C ASP A 328 -39.22 -33.35 60.85
N ASP A 329 -38.10 -33.95 61.26
CA ASP A 329 -38.08 -35.28 61.92
C ASP A 329 -38.73 -35.13 63.32
N GLY A 330 -40.06 -35.08 63.23
CA GLY A 330 -40.86 -35.10 64.45
C GLY A 330 -40.56 -36.37 65.28
N ASP A 331 -39.99 -36.11 66.43
CA ASP A 331 -39.92 -37.00 67.55
C ASP A 331 -41.12 -37.94 67.67
N ARG A 332 -40.86 -39.19 67.66
CA ARG A 332 -41.73 -40.17 68.26
C ARG A 332 -40.97 -40.85 69.40
N ALA A 333 -41.45 -40.52 70.61
CA ALA A 333 -41.22 -41.28 71.83
C ALA A 333 -41.80 -42.67 71.72
#